data_3af4fa4d6bdbba49a571cb1010f69059
#
_entry.id   3af4fa4d6bdbba49a571cb1010f69059
#
_cell.length_a   1.000
_cell.length_b   1.000
_cell.length_c   1.000
_cell.angle_alpha   90.00
_cell.angle_beta   90.00
_cell.angle_gamma   90.00
#
_symmetry.space_group_name_H-M   'P 1'
#
loop_
_entity.id
_entity.type
_entity.pdbx_description
1 polymer ?
#
loop_
_entity_poly.entity_id
_entity_poly.type
_entity_poly.pdbx_seq_one_letter_code
_entity_poly.pdbx_strand_id
1 'polypeptide(L)'
;MSKLAVVGASGLVGRNLLEQLQKRKFEIDEIFLLGKKSAGSSINFLEKNCIIEDIDKFDFNKPDYAILSAGSDVARDYANKFIEADCKVLDMSSYFRYEDDVPLIIPEINGNIISKKTNLVANPNCSTAQLLMILDHIHKEFSIESVMITTFQAVSGAGEQGIKELENQSQSTSTTSKIFSKTCLLYTSPSPRDFG
;
A
#
# COMPACT_ATOMS: atom_id res chain seq x y z
N MET A 1 -15.18 14.23 11.60
CA MET A 1 -15.30 14.30 10.12
C MET A 1 -13.97 13.91 9.54
N SER A 2 -13.92 12.89 8.70
CA SER A 2 -12.66 12.38 8.14
C SER A 2 -12.58 12.64 6.64
N LYS A 3 -11.54 13.38 6.24
CA LYS A 3 -11.23 13.68 4.85
C LYS A 3 -10.07 12.80 4.41
N LEU A 4 -10.29 12.01 3.37
CA LEU A 4 -9.33 11.01 2.90
C LEU A 4 -8.78 11.34 1.52
N ALA A 5 -7.46 11.35 1.39
CA ALA A 5 -6.78 11.34 0.09
C ALA A 5 -6.34 9.92 -0.27
N VAL A 6 -6.59 9.50 -1.52
CA VAL A 6 -6.11 8.23 -2.09
C VAL A 6 -5.21 8.54 -3.27
N VAL A 7 -3.91 8.36 -3.07
CA VAL A 7 -2.89 8.56 -4.11
C VAL A 7 -2.71 7.26 -4.89
N GLY A 8 -2.84 7.34 -6.22
CA GLY A 8 -2.82 6.15 -7.08
C GLY A 8 -4.19 5.47 -7.20
N ALA A 9 -5.27 6.23 -7.05
CA ALA A 9 -6.65 5.75 -7.08
C ALA A 9 -7.01 4.95 -8.35
N SER A 10 -6.41 5.26 -9.50
CA SER A 10 -6.63 4.56 -10.77
C SER A 10 -5.90 3.21 -10.87
N GLY A 11 -4.90 2.97 -10.04
CA GLY A 11 -4.14 1.72 -10.02
C GLY A 11 -4.95 0.54 -9.46
N LEU A 12 -4.43 -0.68 -9.65
CA LEU A 12 -5.10 -1.89 -9.19
C LEU A 12 -5.38 -1.87 -7.68
N VAL A 13 -4.38 -1.49 -6.87
CA VAL A 13 -4.51 -1.41 -5.41
C VAL A 13 -5.46 -0.29 -5.00
N GLY A 14 -5.35 0.89 -5.63
CA GLY A 14 -6.23 2.02 -5.34
C GLY A 14 -7.70 1.73 -5.63
N ARG A 15 -8.00 1.09 -6.75
CA ARG A 15 -9.38 0.67 -7.09
C ARG A 15 -9.93 -0.35 -6.09
N ASN A 16 -9.14 -1.36 -5.73
CA ASN A 16 -9.53 -2.33 -4.71
C ASN A 16 -9.75 -1.68 -3.34
N LEU A 17 -8.91 -0.73 -2.96
CA LEU A 17 -9.09 0.06 -1.73
C LEU A 17 -10.43 0.79 -1.72
N LEU A 18 -10.74 1.52 -2.79
CA LEU A 18 -12.01 2.23 -2.92
C LEU A 18 -13.21 1.28 -2.85
N GLU A 19 -13.12 0.13 -3.51
CA GLU A 19 -14.16 -0.92 -3.43
C GLU A 19 -14.34 -1.44 -1.99
N GLN A 20 -13.25 -1.67 -1.25
CA GLN A 20 -13.32 -2.13 0.14
C GLN A 20 -13.88 -1.05 1.08
N LEU A 21 -13.51 0.21 0.91
CA LEU A 21 -14.08 1.32 1.68
C LEU A 21 -15.59 1.41 1.48
N GLN A 22 -16.05 1.25 0.24
CA GLN A 22 -17.47 1.26 -0.09
C GLN A 22 -18.20 0.03 0.48
N LYS A 23 -17.67 -1.18 0.29
CA LYS A 23 -18.27 -2.42 0.82
C LYS A 23 -18.38 -2.42 2.33
N ARG A 24 -17.38 -1.86 3.02
CA ARG A 24 -17.35 -1.77 4.48
C ARG A 24 -18.11 -0.57 5.03
N LYS A 25 -18.72 0.26 4.16
CA LYS A 25 -19.43 1.48 4.52
C LYS A 25 -18.60 2.38 5.44
N PHE A 26 -17.30 2.52 5.08
CA PHE A 26 -16.38 3.34 5.85
C PHE A 26 -16.84 4.81 5.78
N GLU A 27 -16.98 5.45 6.95
CA GLU A 27 -17.49 6.83 7.06
C GLU A 27 -16.40 7.81 6.59
N ILE A 28 -16.61 8.38 5.40
CA ILE A 28 -15.73 9.39 4.79
C ILE A 28 -16.61 10.58 4.42
N ASP A 29 -16.29 11.76 4.95
CA ASP A 29 -17.02 12.99 4.64
C ASP A 29 -16.62 13.56 3.29
N GLU A 30 -15.33 13.48 2.97
CA GLU A 30 -14.78 13.97 1.71
C GLU A 30 -13.64 13.07 1.24
N ILE A 31 -13.60 12.77 -0.06
CA ILE A 31 -12.55 11.96 -0.66
C ILE A 31 -11.85 12.73 -1.79
N PHE A 32 -10.54 12.70 -1.79
CA PHE A 32 -9.68 13.24 -2.84
C PHE A 32 -8.96 12.09 -3.54
N LEU A 33 -9.24 11.91 -4.81
CA LEU A 33 -8.56 10.91 -5.64
C LEU A 33 -7.41 11.59 -6.35
N LEU A 34 -6.19 11.11 -6.12
CA LEU A 34 -4.99 11.76 -6.61
C LEU A 34 -4.18 10.85 -7.53
N GLY A 35 -3.64 11.44 -8.58
CA GLY A 35 -2.77 10.76 -9.52
C GLY A 35 -1.99 11.75 -10.37
N LYS A 36 -0.91 11.28 -11.01
CA LYS A 36 -0.12 12.11 -11.94
C LYS A 36 -0.51 11.82 -13.38
N LYS A 37 -0.35 10.57 -13.81
CA LYS A 37 -0.68 10.15 -15.20
C LYS A 37 -2.17 10.02 -15.45
N SER A 38 -2.97 9.80 -14.44
CA SER A 38 -4.43 9.64 -14.51
C SER A 38 -5.20 10.90 -14.17
N ALA A 39 -4.53 12.03 -13.93
CA ALA A 39 -5.17 13.31 -13.68
C ALA A 39 -6.16 13.67 -14.78
N GLY A 40 -7.35 14.16 -14.40
CA GLY A 40 -8.46 14.48 -15.30
C GLY A 40 -9.38 13.30 -15.65
N SER A 41 -8.98 12.05 -15.38
CA SER A 41 -9.90 10.90 -15.50
C SER A 41 -10.81 10.83 -14.27
N SER A 42 -11.86 10.00 -14.34
CA SER A 42 -12.82 9.87 -13.24
C SER A 42 -13.02 8.44 -12.80
N ILE A 43 -13.39 8.28 -11.52
CA ILE A 43 -13.78 7.01 -10.91
C ILE A 43 -15.12 7.20 -10.23
N ASN A 44 -16.03 6.24 -10.41
CA ASN A 44 -17.28 6.23 -9.66
C ASN A 44 -17.03 5.69 -8.24
N PHE A 45 -17.32 6.51 -7.22
CA PHE A 45 -17.21 6.13 -5.82
C PHE A 45 -18.44 6.66 -5.06
N LEU A 46 -19.12 5.77 -4.31
CA LEU A 46 -20.37 6.08 -3.59
C LEU A 46 -21.42 6.79 -4.49
N GLU A 47 -21.62 6.25 -5.69
CA GLU A 47 -22.56 6.78 -6.71
C GLU A 47 -22.22 8.19 -7.23
N LYS A 48 -21.05 8.72 -6.87
CA LYS A 48 -20.54 10.01 -7.37
C LYS A 48 -19.40 9.79 -8.34
N ASN A 49 -19.39 10.57 -9.42
CA ASN A 49 -18.27 10.60 -10.35
C ASN A 49 -17.16 11.52 -9.79
N CYS A 50 -16.12 10.91 -9.21
CA CYS A 50 -15.00 11.62 -8.62
C CYS A 50 -13.87 11.79 -9.63
N ILE A 51 -13.45 13.02 -9.87
CA ILE A 51 -12.33 13.33 -10.77
C ILE A 51 -11.02 13.09 -10.04
N ILE A 52 -10.04 12.47 -10.73
CA ILE A 52 -8.69 12.33 -10.23
C ILE A 52 -7.96 13.66 -10.42
N GLU A 53 -7.55 14.26 -9.32
CA GLU A 53 -6.79 15.51 -9.32
C GLU A 53 -5.29 15.25 -9.56
N ASP A 54 -4.62 16.24 -10.14
CA ASP A 54 -3.16 16.21 -10.31
C ASP A 54 -2.48 16.44 -8.97
N ILE A 55 -1.75 15.42 -8.50
CA ILE A 55 -1.06 15.47 -7.21
C ILE A 55 -0.02 16.61 -7.13
N ASP A 56 0.57 17.03 -8.26
CA ASP A 56 1.54 18.13 -8.29
C ASP A 56 0.90 19.51 -8.03
N LYS A 57 -0.44 19.59 -8.18
CA LYS A 57 -1.23 20.83 -7.98
C LYS A 57 -2.14 20.76 -6.77
N PHE A 58 -2.12 19.64 -6.05
CA PHE A 58 -3.03 19.41 -4.95
C PHE A 58 -2.65 20.20 -3.70
N ASP A 59 -3.65 20.70 -3.00
CA ASP A 59 -3.49 21.34 -1.70
C ASP A 59 -3.47 20.28 -0.58
N PHE A 60 -2.28 20.00 -0.06
CA PHE A 60 -2.05 18.97 0.95
C PHE A 60 -2.67 19.29 2.33
N ASN A 61 -3.14 20.51 2.57
CA ASN A 61 -3.83 20.88 3.81
C ASN A 61 -5.30 20.42 3.85
N LYS A 62 -5.83 19.87 2.77
CA LYS A 62 -7.24 19.46 2.71
C LYS A 62 -7.54 18.16 3.46
N PRO A 63 -6.80 17.05 3.28
CA PRO A 63 -7.13 15.77 3.88
C PRO A 63 -6.59 15.64 5.31
N ASP A 64 -7.33 14.90 6.15
CA ASP A 64 -6.87 14.47 7.47
C ASP A 64 -6.01 13.20 7.38
N TYR A 65 -6.29 12.36 6.36
CA TYR A 65 -5.62 11.09 6.11
C TYR A 65 -5.25 10.94 4.65
N ALA A 66 -4.10 10.32 4.38
CA ALA A 66 -3.67 9.98 3.04
C ALA A 66 -3.22 8.52 2.94
N ILE A 67 -3.68 7.81 1.90
CA ILE A 67 -3.23 6.45 1.59
C ILE A 67 -2.44 6.51 0.28
N LEU A 68 -1.16 6.12 0.34
CA LEU A 68 -0.26 6.12 -0.80
C LEU A 68 -0.21 4.72 -1.42
N SER A 69 -0.81 4.55 -2.59
CA SER A 69 -0.90 3.27 -3.32
C SER A 69 -0.31 3.32 -4.73
N ALA A 70 0.57 4.29 -5.00
CA ALA A 70 1.14 4.55 -6.33
C ALA A 70 2.61 4.12 -6.50
N GLY A 71 3.14 3.33 -5.55
CA GLY A 71 4.51 2.82 -5.57
C GLY A 71 5.52 3.69 -4.83
N SER A 72 6.75 3.18 -4.73
CA SER A 72 7.80 3.74 -3.86
C SER A 72 8.26 5.14 -4.25
N ASP A 73 8.34 5.46 -5.55
CA ASP A 73 8.72 6.80 -5.99
C ASP A 73 7.73 7.86 -5.52
N VAL A 74 6.43 7.54 -5.62
CA VAL A 74 5.36 8.44 -5.17
C VAL A 74 5.37 8.58 -3.65
N ALA A 75 5.58 7.50 -2.91
CA ALA A 75 5.71 7.55 -1.46
C ALA A 75 6.87 8.45 -1.03
N ARG A 76 8.06 8.30 -1.64
CA ARG A 76 9.23 9.14 -1.41
C ARG A 76 8.95 10.62 -1.65
N ASP A 77 8.31 10.94 -2.77
CA ASP A 77 8.19 12.31 -3.26
C ASP A 77 7.06 13.10 -2.57
N TYR A 78 6.04 12.40 -2.02
CA TYR A 78 4.82 13.05 -1.53
C TYR A 78 4.47 12.78 -0.07
N ALA A 79 4.98 11.72 0.58
CA ALA A 79 4.61 11.41 1.96
C ALA A 79 4.87 12.60 2.90
N ASN A 80 6.07 13.20 2.80
CA ASN A 80 6.44 14.32 3.66
C ASN A 80 5.55 15.56 3.43
N LYS A 81 5.07 15.80 2.22
CA LYS A 81 4.18 16.94 1.94
C LYS A 81 2.84 16.81 2.68
N PHE A 82 2.31 15.58 2.79
CA PHE A 82 1.13 15.31 3.60
C PHE A 82 1.42 15.48 5.10
N ILE A 83 2.56 14.96 5.57
CA ILE A 83 2.95 15.02 6.99
C ILE A 83 3.17 16.47 7.44
N GLU A 84 3.83 17.29 6.63
CA GLU A 84 4.04 18.73 6.88
C GLU A 84 2.73 19.52 6.95
N ALA A 85 1.67 19.01 6.29
CA ALA A 85 0.32 19.54 6.35
C ALA A 85 -0.54 18.93 7.49
N ASP A 86 0.08 18.27 8.48
CA ASP A 86 -0.58 17.58 9.61
C ASP A 86 -1.53 16.44 9.20
N CYS A 87 -1.38 15.90 7.99
CA CYS A 87 -2.13 14.77 7.49
C CYS A 87 -1.46 13.45 7.93
N LYS A 88 -2.26 12.47 8.38
CA LYS A 88 -1.77 11.13 8.73
C LYS A 88 -1.63 10.28 7.48
N VAL A 89 -0.47 9.64 7.32
CA VAL A 89 -0.11 8.91 6.09
C VAL A 89 -0.03 7.41 6.34
N LEU A 90 -0.69 6.62 5.48
CA LEU A 90 -0.48 5.19 5.34
C LEU A 90 0.22 4.93 3.99
N ASP A 91 1.45 4.43 4.04
CA ASP A 91 2.17 3.99 2.83
C ASP A 91 1.96 2.50 2.56
N MET A 92 1.42 2.18 1.40
CA MET A 92 1.23 0.81 0.93
C MET A 92 2.40 0.31 0.05
N SER A 93 3.38 1.18 -0.23
CA SER A 93 4.59 0.81 -0.99
C SER A 93 5.62 0.09 -0.11
N SER A 94 6.77 -0.20 -0.69
CA SER A 94 7.90 -0.76 0.07
C SER A 94 8.87 0.30 0.59
N TYR A 95 8.63 1.58 0.30
CA TYR A 95 9.63 2.62 0.51
C TYR A 95 10.00 2.80 1.99
N PHE A 96 9.00 2.92 2.86
CA PHE A 96 9.22 3.17 4.28
C PHE A 96 9.34 1.92 5.17
N ARG A 97 9.29 0.71 4.59
CA ARG A 97 9.28 -0.54 5.38
C ARG A 97 10.57 -0.82 6.15
N TYR A 98 11.68 -0.20 5.76
CA TYR A 98 13.00 -0.39 6.36
C TYR A 98 13.47 0.82 7.18
N GLU A 99 12.66 1.87 7.27
CA GLU A 99 12.97 3.05 8.06
C GLU A 99 12.70 2.77 9.53
N ASP A 100 13.71 2.92 10.38
CA ASP A 100 13.64 2.55 11.81
C ASP A 100 12.61 3.40 12.60
N ASP A 101 12.34 4.62 12.15
CA ASP A 101 11.39 5.56 12.76
C ASP A 101 9.97 5.45 12.20
N VAL A 102 9.75 4.61 11.19
CA VAL A 102 8.43 4.38 10.60
C VAL A 102 7.88 3.04 11.03
N PRO A 103 6.78 3.01 11.81
CA PRO A 103 6.22 1.74 12.26
C PRO A 103 5.63 0.95 11.10
N LEU A 104 6.03 -0.32 11.00
CA LEU A 104 5.50 -1.31 10.07
C LEU A 104 4.34 -2.04 10.78
N ILE A 105 3.10 -1.80 10.33
CA ILE A 105 1.90 -2.14 11.10
C ILE A 105 1.04 -3.22 10.44
N ILE A 106 0.68 -4.20 11.24
CA ILE A 106 -0.50 -5.06 11.05
C ILE A 106 -1.42 -4.77 12.23
N PRO A 107 -2.58 -4.13 12.03
CA PRO A 107 -3.40 -3.62 13.12
C PRO A 107 -3.76 -4.65 14.20
N GLU A 108 -3.99 -5.90 13.80
CA GLU A 108 -4.37 -7.00 14.67
C GLU A 108 -3.21 -7.52 15.53
N ILE A 109 -1.96 -7.26 15.12
CA ILE A 109 -0.76 -7.78 15.78
C ILE A 109 -0.10 -6.69 16.63
N ASN A 110 0.18 -5.54 16.03
CA ASN A 110 0.95 -4.48 16.64
C ASN A 110 0.33 -3.08 16.47
N GLY A 111 -0.99 -3.01 16.21
CA GLY A 111 -1.70 -1.73 16.08
C GLY A 111 -1.64 -0.84 17.33
N ASN A 112 -1.37 -1.43 18.50
CA ASN A 112 -1.23 -0.73 19.78
C ASN A 112 -0.02 0.23 19.85
N ILE A 113 0.98 0.08 18.96
CA ILE A 113 2.13 1.01 18.90
C ILE A 113 1.78 2.32 18.19
N ILE A 114 0.65 2.39 17.48
CA ILE A 114 0.18 3.64 16.88
C ILE A 114 -0.27 4.60 17.98
N SER A 115 0.25 5.79 17.95
CA SER A 115 -0.09 6.86 18.89
C SER A 115 -0.58 8.12 18.14
N LYS A 116 -1.08 9.10 18.89
CA LYS A 116 -1.45 10.41 18.32
C LYS A 116 -0.28 11.13 17.63
N LYS A 117 0.96 10.80 18.02
CA LYS A 117 2.18 11.36 17.43
C LYS A 117 2.63 10.64 16.16
N THR A 118 2.05 9.48 15.84
CA THR A 118 2.38 8.72 14.64
C THR A 118 1.76 9.40 13.43
N ASN A 119 2.58 9.95 12.56
CA ASN A 119 2.14 10.65 11.34
C ASN A 119 2.26 9.79 10.08
N LEU A 120 3.13 8.78 10.12
CA LEU A 120 3.38 7.87 9.01
C LEU A 120 3.37 6.43 9.52
N VAL A 121 2.71 5.57 8.77
CA VAL A 121 2.66 4.13 9.00
C VAL A 121 2.98 3.42 7.69
N ALA A 122 3.87 2.44 7.73
CA ALA A 122 4.14 1.56 6.61
C ALA A 122 3.27 0.29 6.69
N ASN A 123 2.71 -0.10 5.54
CA ASN A 123 1.99 -1.37 5.39
C ASN A 123 2.97 -2.46 4.94
N PRO A 124 2.99 -3.64 5.56
CA PRO A 124 3.87 -4.75 5.18
C PRO A 124 3.51 -5.31 3.79
N ASN A 125 4.37 -6.19 3.29
CA ASN A 125 4.08 -6.94 2.08
C ASN A 125 2.81 -7.78 2.26
N CYS A 126 2.01 -7.93 1.18
CA CYS A 126 0.72 -8.62 1.22
C CYS A 126 0.82 -10.08 1.71
N SER A 127 1.83 -10.83 1.26
CA SER A 127 2.04 -12.21 1.72
C SER A 127 2.54 -12.26 3.16
N THR A 128 3.38 -11.31 3.57
CA THR A 128 3.83 -11.18 4.96
C THR A 128 2.67 -10.90 5.90
N ALA A 129 1.78 -9.97 5.56
CA ALA A 129 0.61 -9.65 6.39
C ALA A 129 -0.28 -10.88 6.61
N GLN A 130 -0.60 -11.63 5.54
CA GLN A 130 -1.42 -12.83 5.62
C GLN A 130 -0.78 -13.92 6.49
N LEU A 131 0.52 -14.14 6.31
CA LEU A 131 1.28 -15.14 7.06
C LEU A 131 1.34 -14.80 8.55
N LEU A 132 1.66 -13.56 8.87
CA LEU A 132 1.83 -13.12 10.26
C LEU A 132 0.52 -13.16 11.06
N MET A 133 -0.63 -12.97 10.42
CA MET A 133 -1.94 -13.16 11.07
C MET A 133 -2.12 -14.56 11.65
N ILE A 134 -1.48 -15.58 11.04
CA ILE A 134 -1.52 -16.96 11.52
C ILE A 134 -0.36 -17.21 12.49
N LEU A 135 0.86 -16.80 12.12
CA LEU A 135 2.06 -17.07 12.89
C LEU A 135 2.08 -16.38 14.26
N ASP A 136 1.47 -15.20 14.38
CA ASP A 136 1.37 -14.48 15.66
C ASP A 136 0.66 -15.33 16.73
N HIS A 137 -0.45 -15.97 16.38
CA HIS A 137 -1.16 -16.86 17.30
C HIS A 137 -0.33 -18.09 17.68
N ILE A 138 0.34 -18.70 16.70
CA ILE A 138 1.19 -19.87 16.94
C ILE A 138 2.40 -19.48 17.80
N HIS A 139 3.00 -18.30 17.52
CA HIS A 139 4.15 -17.82 18.27
C HIS A 139 3.82 -17.55 19.75
N LYS A 140 2.67 -16.94 20.03
CA LYS A 140 2.21 -16.68 21.40
C LYS A 140 2.00 -17.95 22.22
N GLU A 141 1.57 -19.03 21.57
CA GLU A 141 1.30 -20.30 22.25
C GLU A 141 2.55 -21.22 22.35
N PHE A 142 3.38 -21.24 21.31
CA PHE A 142 4.42 -22.24 21.13
C PHE A 142 5.84 -21.69 20.97
N SER A 143 6.02 -20.37 20.94
CA SER A 143 7.34 -19.72 20.80
C SER A 143 8.12 -20.21 19.57
N ILE A 144 7.72 -19.77 18.39
CA ILE A 144 8.36 -20.15 17.11
C ILE A 144 9.83 -19.76 17.13
N GLU A 145 10.74 -20.71 16.92
CA GLU A 145 12.19 -20.49 16.85
C GLU A 145 12.67 -20.18 15.42
N SER A 146 12.06 -20.80 14.41
CA SER A 146 12.42 -20.57 13.01
C SER A 146 11.24 -20.82 12.08
N VAL A 147 11.23 -20.13 10.94
CA VAL A 147 10.21 -20.27 9.90
C VAL A 147 10.88 -20.41 8.54
N MET A 148 10.55 -21.48 7.81
CA MET A 148 10.94 -21.65 6.42
C MET A 148 9.70 -21.52 5.54
N ILE A 149 9.74 -20.61 4.55
CA ILE A 149 8.57 -20.25 3.74
C ILE A 149 8.91 -20.34 2.27
N THR A 150 8.00 -20.94 1.50
CA THR A 150 7.97 -20.86 0.05
C THR A 150 6.61 -20.30 -0.37
N THR A 151 6.59 -19.26 -1.20
CA THR A 151 5.35 -18.61 -1.65
C THR A 151 5.18 -18.72 -3.16
N PHE A 152 3.92 -18.88 -3.59
CA PHE A 152 3.49 -18.76 -4.97
C PHE A 152 2.56 -17.56 -5.06
N GLN A 153 3.02 -16.49 -5.72
CA GLN A 153 2.30 -15.21 -5.74
C GLN A 153 1.87 -14.85 -7.16
N ALA A 154 0.68 -14.25 -7.27
CA ALA A 154 0.20 -13.70 -8.53
C ALA A 154 1.03 -12.46 -8.94
N VAL A 155 1.25 -12.31 -10.23
CA VAL A 155 1.99 -11.15 -10.80
C VAL A 155 1.27 -9.80 -10.59
N SER A 156 -0.01 -9.83 -10.26
CA SER A 156 -0.80 -8.64 -9.93
C SER A 156 -0.23 -7.83 -8.76
N GLY A 157 0.57 -8.45 -7.89
CA GLY A 157 1.34 -7.76 -6.85
C GLY A 157 2.34 -6.73 -7.39
N ALA A 158 2.82 -6.91 -8.63
CA ALA A 158 3.63 -5.93 -9.36
C ALA A 158 2.79 -4.91 -10.17
N GLY A 159 1.48 -4.87 -9.94
CA GLY A 159 0.54 -3.97 -10.61
C GLY A 159 0.24 -4.36 -12.06
N GLU A 160 -0.35 -3.41 -12.80
CA GLU A 160 -0.73 -3.63 -14.21
C GLU A 160 0.45 -4.00 -15.11
N GLN A 161 1.64 -3.53 -14.80
CA GLN A 161 2.84 -3.85 -15.58
C GLN A 161 3.21 -5.33 -15.47
N GLY A 162 3.09 -5.93 -14.27
CA GLY A 162 3.31 -7.35 -14.08
C GLY A 162 2.29 -8.20 -14.84
N ILE A 163 1.04 -7.81 -14.84
CA ILE A 163 -0.02 -8.50 -15.61
C ILE A 163 0.28 -8.45 -17.10
N LYS A 164 0.58 -7.27 -17.64
CA LYS A 164 0.94 -7.10 -19.07
C LYS A 164 2.18 -7.88 -19.45
N GLU A 165 3.17 -7.95 -18.57
CA GLU A 165 4.38 -8.76 -18.83
C GLU A 165 4.03 -10.24 -18.91
N LEU A 166 3.23 -10.78 -18.00
CA LEU A 166 2.77 -12.17 -18.05
C LEU A 166 1.99 -12.47 -19.33
N GLU A 167 1.05 -11.60 -19.72
CA GLU A 167 0.28 -11.72 -20.95
C GLU A 167 1.20 -11.77 -22.18
N ASN A 168 2.19 -10.88 -22.26
CA ASN A 168 3.17 -10.87 -23.35
C ASN A 168 4.03 -12.12 -23.36
N GLN A 169 4.48 -12.61 -22.21
CA GLN A 169 5.30 -13.83 -22.10
C GLN A 169 4.49 -15.09 -22.46
N SER A 170 3.21 -15.12 -22.16
CA SER A 170 2.33 -16.25 -22.54
C SER A 170 2.09 -16.33 -24.05
N GLN A 171 2.24 -15.21 -24.77
CA GLN A 171 2.05 -15.15 -26.23
C GLN A 171 3.38 -15.31 -27.01
N SER A 172 4.53 -15.18 -26.36
CA SER A 172 5.85 -15.21 -26.99
C SER A 172 6.88 -15.95 -26.15
N THR A 173 7.55 -16.95 -26.74
CA THR A 173 8.55 -17.79 -26.06
C THR A 173 9.91 -17.12 -25.82
N SER A 174 10.10 -15.84 -26.19
CA SER A 174 11.42 -15.18 -26.23
C SER A 174 11.56 -13.91 -25.39
N THR A 175 10.65 -13.63 -24.47
CA THR A 175 10.72 -12.38 -23.69
C THR A 175 11.53 -12.55 -22.41
N THR A 176 12.51 -11.66 -22.21
CA THR A 176 13.24 -11.52 -20.95
C THR A 176 12.40 -10.74 -19.96
N SER A 177 12.26 -11.22 -18.73
CA SER A 177 11.56 -10.46 -17.68
C SER A 177 12.27 -9.11 -17.46
N LYS A 178 11.47 -8.03 -17.46
CA LYS A 178 11.94 -6.67 -17.16
C LYS A 178 11.56 -6.23 -15.75
N ILE A 179 10.52 -6.84 -15.17
CA ILE A 179 9.95 -6.47 -13.88
C ILE A 179 10.52 -7.36 -12.78
N PHE A 180 10.73 -8.64 -13.06
CA PHE A 180 11.25 -9.58 -12.09
C PHE A 180 12.72 -9.90 -12.37
N SER A 181 13.60 -9.55 -11.45
CA SER A 181 15.02 -9.97 -11.51
C SER A 181 15.14 -11.48 -11.34
N LYS A 182 16.04 -12.11 -12.11
CA LYS A 182 16.30 -13.56 -12.02
C LYS A 182 16.79 -14.02 -10.63
N THR A 183 17.15 -13.10 -9.76
CA THR A 183 17.89 -13.40 -8.52
C THR A 183 17.21 -12.96 -7.23
N CYS A 184 16.02 -12.36 -7.22
CA CYS A 184 15.72 -11.57 -6.04
C CYS A 184 14.27 -11.50 -5.57
N LEU A 185 13.57 -12.60 -5.50
CA LEU A 185 12.31 -12.61 -4.75
C LEU A 185 12.52 -12.94 -3.25
N LEU A 186 13.72 -13.35 -2.87
CA LEU A 186 14.02 -13.83 -1.50
C LEU A 186 14.44 -12.74 -0.50
N TYR A 187 14.80 -11.52 -0.96
CA TYR A 187 15.44 -10.53 -0.09
C TYR A 187 14.63 -9.28 0.22
N THR A 188 13.44 -9.11 -0.33
CA THR A 188 12.80 -7.79 -0.39
C THR A 188 11.54 -7.62 0.42
N SER A 189 11.18 -8.58 1.25
CA SER A 189 10.03 -8.41 2.14
C SER A 189 10.51 -8.25 3.58
N PRO A 190 10.57 -7.02 4.10
CA PRO A 190 10.78 -6.83 5.53
C PRO A 190 9.64 -7.51 6.28
N SER A 191 10.00 -8.27 7.30
CA SER A 191 9.07 -8.68 8.33
C SER A 191 9.04 -7.60 9.41
N PRO A 192 7.91 -7.31 10.05
CA PRO A 192 7.91 -6.53 11.28
C PRO A 192 8.90 -7.18 12.24
N ARG A 193 9.93 -6.43 12.65
CA ARG A 193 11.03 -6.97 13.48
C ARG A 193 10.64 -7.23 14.92
N ASP A 194 9.46 -6.77 15.33
CA ASP A 194 9.05 -6.85 16.72
C ASP A 194 7.96 -7.91 16.92
N PHE A 195 8.40 -9.15 16.94
CA PHE A 195 7.82 -10.13 17.85
C PHE A 195 8.53 -9.97 19.21
N GLY A 196 8.41 -8.80 19.79
CA GLY A 196 8.94 -8.52 21.11
C GLY A 196 7.86 -8.53 22.15
#